data_0b156cd0048b68dee8b5d5f9fb0d43e2
#
_entry.id   0b156cd0048b68dee8b5d5f9fb0d43e2
#
_cell.length_a   1.000
_cell.length_b   1.000
_cell.length_c   1.000
_cell.angle_alpha   90.00
_cell.angle_beta   90.00
_cell.angle_gamma   90.00
#
_symmetry.space_group_name_H-M   'P 1'
#
loop_
_entity.id
_entity.type
_entity.pdbx_description
1 polymer ?
#
loop_
_entity_poly.entity_id
_entity_poly.type
_entity_poly.pdbx_seq_one_letter_code
_entity_poly.pdbx_strand_id
1 'polypeptide(L)'
;LKCSFRISRRINKWSYSTMKMMYIVLILAIVAGCVQKNENQPVQLSEEQVIARGKQLVSLGACHDCHTPKIFDETGMHLDESRLLSGHPNGSKLPVIDERVFQPGHWTYFNEHFTAAVGMWGMTMSKNLTPHETGLKGWTPEVFIATMRSGKHMGIEHGRPIMPPMPWENLRDLPDEDLITIFKYLQSIKPIDNYVPEPMNPAQAMTFKY
;
A
#
# COMPACT_ATOMS: atom_id res chain seq x y z
N LEU A 1 -16.12 13.74 -99.67
CA LEU A 1 -17.01 13.72 -98.50
C LEU A 1 -16.14 13.52 -97.22
N LYS A 2 -15.84 14.60 -96.47
CA LYS A 2 -15.18 14.58 -95.13
C LYS A 2 -16.22 14.69 -94.04
N CYS A 3 -16.44 13.64 -93.26
CA CYS A 3 -17.32 13.66 -92.11
C CYS A 3 -16.45 13.94 -90.87
N SER A 4 -16.57 15.14 -90.29
CA SER A 4 -15.85 15.54 -89.11
C SER A 4 -16.71 15.23 -87.89
N PHE A 5 -16.30 14.24 -87.08
CA PHE A 5 -16.96 13.89 -85.82
C PHE A 5 -16.37 14.74 -84.72
N ARG A 6 -17.12 15.71 -84.20
CA ARG A 6 -16.75 16.57 -83.09
C ARG A 6 -17.28 15.94 -81.77
N ILE A 7 -16.44 15.26 -81.03
CA ILE A 7 -16.80 14.73 -79.76
C ILE A 7 -16.76 15.90 -78.73
N SER A 8 -17.94 16.34 -78.28
CA SER A 8 -18.11 17.33 -77.25
C SER A 8 -17.89 16.63 -75.91
N ARG A 9 -16.73 16.86 -75.27
CA ARG A 9 -16.49 16.48 -73.86
C ARG A 9 -17.18 17.45 -72.95
N ARG A 10 -18.42 17.23 -72.60
CA ARG A 10 -19.02 17.82 -71.43
C ARG A 10 -18.53 17.07 -70.16
N ILE A 11 -17.45 17.50 -69.56
CA ILE A 11 -17.05 17.03 -68.25
C ILE A 11 -18.07 17.61 -67.27
N ASN A 12 -18.89 16.72 -66.70
CA ASN A 12 -19.99 17.08 -65.79
C ASN A 12 -19.39 17.69 -64.52
N LYS A 13 -19.46 19.03 -64.37
CA LYS A 13 -19.02 19.73 -63.13
C LYS A 13 -19.65 19.16 -61.85
N TRP A 14 -20.77 18.46 -61.96
CA TRP A 14 -21.47 17.78 -60.87
C TRP A 14 -20.70 16.55 -60.34
N SER A 15 -19.99 15.85 -61.18
CA SER A 15 -19.19 14.67 -60.80
C SER A 15 -18.02 15.03 -59.87
N TYR A 16 -17.43 16.20 -60.06
CA TYR A 16 -16.28 16.63 -59.24
C TYR A 16 -16.68 17.12 -57.85
N SER A 17 -17.85 17.73 -57.70
CA SER A 17 -18.39 18.18 -56.40
C SER A 17 -18.86 17.00 -55.55
N THR A 18 -19.51 15.99 -56.18
CA THR A 18 -19.97 14.79 -55.45
C THR A 18 -18.80 13.92 -55.00
N MET A 19 -17.75 13.79 -55.82
CA MET A 19 -16.54 13.08 -55.43
C MET A 19 -15.81 13.77 -54.23
N LYS A 20 -15.67 15.09 -54.26
CA LYS A 20 -15.10 15.83 -53.12
C LYS A 20 -15.90 15.63 -51.83
N MET A 21 -17.20 15.67 -51.89
CA MET A 21 -18.08 15.45 -50.75
C MET A 21 -17.95 14.03 -50.18
N MET A 22 -17.85 13.01 -51.07
CA MET A 22 -17.59 11.63 -50.63
C MET A 22 -16.22 11.46 -49.94
N TYR A 23 -15.17 12.09 -50.48
CA TYR A 23 -13.85 12.06 -49.81
C TYR A 23 -13.84 12.73 -48.45
N ILE A 24 -14.55 13.89 -48.29
CA ILE A 24 -14.67 14.57 -47.01
C ILE A 24 -15.44 13.74 -46.00
N VAL A 25 -16.54 13.08 -46.42
CA VAL A 25 -17.32 12.19 -45.53
C VAL A 25 -16.49 10.95 -45.13
N LEU A 26 -15.71 10.39 -46.07
CA LEU A 26 -14.83 9.23 -45.78
C LEU A 26 -13.72 9.60 -44.78
N ILE A 27 -13.10 10.78 -44.93
CA ILE A 27 -12.07 11.26 -44.03
C ILE A 27 -12.67 11.55 -42.65
N LEU A 28 -13.87 12.16 -42.56
CA LEU A 28 -14.57 12.40 -41.30
C LEU A 28 -14.96 11.09 -40.61
N ALA A 29 -15.36 10.05 -41.36
CA ALA A 29 -15.67 8.74 -40.80
C ALA A 29 -14.42 8.03 -40.22
N ILE A 30 -13.26 8.19 -40.90
CA ILE A 30 -11.98 7.62 -40.40
C ILE A 30 -11.51 8.35 -39.14
N VAL A 31 -11.65 9.67 -39.10
CA VAL A 31 -11.27 10.46 -37.90
C VAL A 31 -12.21 10.18 -36.72
N ALA A 32 -13.52 10.00 -36.97
CA ALA A 32 -14.48 9.64 -35.92
C ALA A 32 -14.24 8.22 -35.37
N GLY A 33 -13.75 7.28 -36.17
CA GLY A 33 -13.40 5.92 -35.74
C GLY A 33 -12.15 5.84 -34.86
N CYS A 34 -11.24 6.83 -34.92
CA CYS A 34 -10.03 6.87 -34.09
C CYS A 34 -10.22 7.52 -32.71
N VAL A 35 -11.38 8.10 -32.41
CA VAL A 35 -11.67 8.83 -31.15
C VAL A 35 -12.50 8.00 -30.16
N GLN A 36 -12.78 6.74 -30.44
CA GLN A 36 -13.28 5.84 -29.39
C GLN A 36 -12.13 5.37 -28.49
N LYS A 37 -11.46 6.31 -27.82
CA LYS A 37 -10.75 6.04 -26.59
C LYS A 37 -11.80 5.73 -25.54
N ASN A 38 -11.86 4.48 -25.16
CA ASN A 38 -12.77 3.98 -24.12
C ASN A 38 -12.31 4.56 -22.77
N GLU A 39 -12.64 5.83 -22.48
CA GLU A 39 -12.13 6.60 -21.33
C GLU A 39 -12.80 6.25 -20.00
N ASN A 40 -13.70 5.25 -19.94
CA ASN A 40 -14.50 4.99 -18.74
C ASN A 40 -14.55 3.53 -18.29
N GLN A 41 -13.59 2.70 -18.66
CA GLN A 41 -13.41 1.46 -17.94
C GLN A 41 -12.36 1.71 -16.86
N PRO A 42 -12.69 1.57 -15.55
CA PRO A 42 -11.68 1.59 -14.51
C PRO A 42 -10.63 0.52 -14.87
N VAL A 43 -9.36 0.93 -14.92
CA VAL A 43 -8.26 0.00 -15.20
C VAL A 43 -8.27 -1.04 -14.08
N GLN A 44 -8.84 -2.19 -14.35
CA GLN A 44 -8.84 -3.30 -13.41
C GLN A 44 -7.43 -3.89 -13.37
N LEU A 45 -6.71 -3.60 -12.29
CA LEU A 45 -5.37 -4.16 -12.06
C LEU A 45 -5.44 -5.68 -11.96
N SER A 46 -4.46 -6.38 -12.54
CA SER A 46 -4.28 -7.80 -12.27
C SER A 46 -3.90 -8.04 -10.82
N GLU A 47 -4.08 -9.25 -10.32
CA GLU A 47 -3.70 -9.61 -8.94
C GLU A 47 -2.20 -9.31 -8.69
N GLU A 48 -1.33 -9.65 -9.63
CA GLU A 48 0.09 -9.36 -9.57
C GLU A 48 0.37 -7.84 -9.45
N GLN A 49 -0.33 -7.03 -10.24
CA GLN A 49 -0.21 -5.56 -10.18
C GLN A 49 -0.70 -5.01 -8.83
N VAL A 50 -1.76 -5.58 -8.27
CA VAL A 50 -2.27 -5.22 -6.94
C VAL A 50 -1.22 -5.54 -5.87
N ILE A 51 -0.64 -6.74 -5.89
CA ILE A 51 0.42 -7.15 -4.95
C ILE A 51 1.66 -6.24 -5.09
N ALA A 52 2.10 -5.97 -6.33
CA ALA A 52 3.23 -5.08 -6.58
C ALA A 52 2.97 -3.66 -6.05
N ARG A 53 1.77 -3.13 -6.26
CA ARG A 53 1.35 -1.83 -5.73
C ARG A 53 1.33 -1.84 -4.19
N GLY A 54 0.79 -2.91 -3.58
CA GLY A 54 0.77 -3.07 -2.12
C GLY A 54 2.17 -3.08 -1.52
N LYS A 55 3.12 -3.78 -2.15
CA LYS A 55 4.54 -3.74 -1.78
C LYS A 55 5.11 -2.33 -1.81
N GLN A 56 4.81 -1.55 -2.86
CA GLN A 56 5.25 -0.16 -2.95
C GLN A 56 4.68 0.71 -1.82
N LEU A 57 3.38 0.56 -1.52
CA LEU A 57 2.72 1.31 -0.45
C LEU A 57 3.27 0.96 0.93
N VAL A 58 3.53 -0.33 1.21
CA VAL A 58 4.19 -0.80 2.44
C VAL A 58 5.59 -0.20 2.58
N SER A 59 6.34 -0.10 1.49
CA SER A 59 7.67 0.54 1.48
C SER A 59 7.57 2.04 1.71
N LEU A 60 6.65 2.74 1.03
CA LEU A 60 6.42 4.18 1.20
C LEU A 60 5.92 4.53 2.61
N GLY A 61 5.09 3.67 3.19
CA GLY A 61 4.58 3.80 4.56
C GLY A 61 5.61 3.43 5.63
N ALA A 62 6.86 3.11 5.24
CA ALA A 62 7.95 2.74 6.15
C ALA A 62 7.61 1.58 7.12
N CYS A 63 6.70 0.68 6.72
CA CYS A 63 6.26 -0.42 7.60
C CYS A 63 7.41 -1.33 8.02
N HIS A 64 8.39 -1.52 7.14
CA HIS A 64 9.58 -2.32 7.43
C HIS A 64 10.47 -1.73 8.53
N ASP A 65 10.43 -0.41 8.74
CA ASP A 65 11.30 0.25 9.72
C ASP A 65 11.05 -0.28 11.13
N CYS A 66 9.78 -0.51 11.47
CA CYS A 66 9.38 -1.03 12.78
C CYS A 66 8.96 -2.51 12.74
N HIS A 67 8.37 -3.00 11.64
CA HIS A 67 7.79 -4.33 11.59
C HIS A 67 8.72 -5.42 11.04
N THR A 68 9.92 -5.07 10.58
CA THR A 68 10.95 -6.04 10.17
C THR A 68 12.16 -5.95 11.10
N PRO A 69 12.57 -7.05 11.75
CA PRO A 69 13.82 -7.09 12.51
C PRO A 69 15.02 -6.70 11.65
N LYS A 70 16.11 -6.28 12.30
CA LYS A 70 17.34 -5.90 11.63
C LYS A 70 18.43 -6.93 11.88
N ILE A 71 19.34 -7.06 10.95
CA ILE A 71 20.65 -7.72 11.11
C ILE A 71 21.73 -6.65 11.01
N PHE A 72 22.83 -6.90 11.67
CA PHE A 72 23.98 -6.00 11.72
C PHE A 72 25.21 -6.77 11.27
N ASP A 73 25.94 -6.23 10.31
CA ASP A 73 27.19 -6.80 9.80
C ASP A 73 28.20 -5.67 9.52
N GLU A 74 29.33 -6.01 8.90
CA GLU A 74 30.40 -5.07 8.58
C GLU A 74 29.95 -3.92 7.64
N THR A 75 28.85 -4.12 6.89
CA THR A 75 28.31 -3.13 5.95
C THR A 75 27.25 -2.25 6.58
N GLY A 76 26.80 -2.56 7.81
CA GLY A 76 25.84 -1.76 8.57
C GLY A 76 24.57 -2.51 8.97
N MET A 77 23.48 -1.77 9.10
CA MET A 77 22.17 -2.28 9.49
C MET A 77 21.33 -2.59 8.25
N HIS A 78 20.78 -3.80 8.18
CA HIS A 78 19.94 -4.27 7.08
C HIS A 78 18.63 -4.88 7.60
N LEU A 79 17.61 -4.94 6.75
CA LEU A 79 16.41 -5.70 7.05
C LEU A 79 16.73 -7.19 7.09
N ASP A 80 16.17 -7.89 8.07
CA ASP A 80 16.18 -9.35 8.06
C ASP A 80 15.13 -9.87 7.07
N GLU A 81 15.56 -10.17 5.85
CA GLU A 81 14.67 -10.63 4.79
C GLU A 81 14.01 -11.98 5.09
N SER A 82 14.58 -12.77 6.01
CA SER A 82 13.99 -14.05 6.45
C SER A 82 12.77 -13.83 7.35
N ARG A 83 12.64 -12.64 7.95
CA ARG A 83 11.60 -12.26 8.92
C ARG A 83 10.89 -10.95 8.54
N LEU A 84 10.70 -10.71 7.24
CA LEU A 84 10.01 -9.52 6.75
C LEU A 84 8.62 -9.36 7.40
N LEU A 85 8.38 -8.18 7.98
CA LEU A 85 7.10 -7.78 8.57
C LEU A 85 6.60 -8.70 9.69
N SER A 86 7.47 -9.50 10.28
CA SER A 86 7.12 -10.40 11.39
C SER A 86 6.98 -9.71 12.76
N GLY A 87 7.33 -8.43 12.85
CA GLY A 87 7.27 -7.67 14.11
C GLY A 87 8.49 -7.89 15.00
N HIS A 88 8.32 -7.56 16.28
CA HIS A 88 9.38 -7.74 17.30
C HIS A 88 9.65 -9.23 17.54
N PRO A 89 10.91 -9.70 17.42
CA PRO A 89 11.22 -11.13 17.59
C PRO A 89 10.88 -11.65 18.99
N ASN A 90 10.10 -12.71 19.05
CA ASN A 90 9.76 -13.37 20.31
C ASN A 90 11.03 -13.84 21.05
N GLY A 91 11.09 -13.57 22.35
CA GLY A 91 12.24 -13.92 23.19
C GLY A 91 13.49 -13.05 22.98
N SER A 92 13.41 -12.00 22.18
CA SER A 92 14.52 -11.07 21.98
C SER A 92 14.79 -10.25 23.25
N LYS A 93 16.06 -10.22 23.71
CA LYS A 93 16.44 -9.42 24.86
C LYS A 93 16.21 -7.94 24.61
N LEU A 94 15.56 -7.28 25.53
CA LEU A 94 15.39 -5.83 25.53
C LEU A 94 16.45 -5.15 26.38
N PRO A 95 16.88 -3.93 26.03
CA PRO A 95 17.71 -3.11 26.88
C PRO A 95 17.05 -2.82 28.22
N VAL A 96 17.85 -2.53 29.24
CA VAL A 96 17.34 -2.06 30.54
C VAL A 96 16.66 -0.71 30.35
N ILE A 97 15.43 -0.59 30.86
CA ILE A 97 14.64 0.62 30.75
C ILE A 97 15.05 1.58 31.91
N ASP A 98 15.43 2.80 31.54
CA ASP A 98 15.53 3.90 32.50
C ASP A 98 14.11 4.42 32.77
N GLU A 99 13.65 4.30 34.02
CA GLU A 99 12.29 4.68 34.41
C GLU A 99 11.92 6.14 34.10
N ARG A 100 12.94 7.01 33.96
CA ARG A 100 12.72 8.41 33.58
C ARG A 100 12.06 8.57 32.21
N VAL A 101 12.18 7.59 31.32
CA VAL A 101 11.55 7.60 29.98
C VAL A 101 10.02 7.72 30.06
N PHE A 102 9.43 7.30 31.18
CA PHE A 102 7.99 7.38 31.39
C PHE A 102 7.50 8.75 31.92
N GLN A 103 8.43 9.66 32.19
CA GLN A 103 8.11 11.02 32.64
C GLN A 103 7.93 11.98 31.45
N PRO A 104 7.02 12.96 31.54
CA PRO A 104 6.89 13.99 30.52
C PRO A 104 8.21 14.75 30.29
N GLY A 105 8.48 15.05 29.03
CA GLY A 105 9.69 15.79 28.63
C GLY A 105 10.96 14.95 28.46
N HIS A 106 10.88 13.64 28.66
CA HIS A 106 11.99 12.73 28.40
C HIS A 106 11.96 12.21 26.96
N TRP A 107 13.10 11.61 26.57
CA TRP A 107 13.26 10.98 25.26
C TRP A 107 12.36 9.75 25.13
N THR A 108 11.96 9.45 23.88
CA THR A 108 11.44 8.15 23.50
C THR A 108 12.61 7.32 22.98
N TYR A 109 12.74 6.08 23.44
CA TYR A 109 13.81 5.17 23.01
C TYR A 109 13.26 4.01 22.21
N PHE A 110 14.07 3.55 21.26
CA PHE A 110 13.86 2.32 20.52
C PHE A 110 14.96 1.31 20.87
N ASN A 111 14.64 0.01 20.72
CA ASN A 111 15.70 -1.00 20.68
C ASN A 111 16.48 -0.89 19.35
N GLU A 112 17.62 -1.57 19.26
CA GLU A 112 18.49 -1.53 18.08
C GLU A 112 17.80 -1.96 16.77
N HIS A 113 16.77 -2.82 16.86
CA HIS A 113 15.99 -3.28 15.71
C HIS A 113 14.84 -2.35 15.33
N PHE A 114 14.59 -1.27 16.06
CA PHE A 114 13.42 -0.39 15.94
C PHE A 114 12.07 -1.11 16.10
N THR A 115 12.08 -2.35 16.58
CA THR A 115 10.87 -3.17 16.73
C THR A 115 10.21 -3.07 18.11
N ALA A 116 10.84 -2.42 19.06
CA ALA A 116 10.29 -2.08 20.37
C ALA A 116 10.61 -0.63 20.72
N ALA A 117 9.66 0.05 21.36
CA ALA A 117 9.79 1.44 21.77
C ALA A 117 9.25 1.64 23.19
N VAL A 118 9.87 2.55 23.93
CA VAL A 118 9.44 2.99 25.26
C VAL A 118 9.31 4.51 25.31
N GLY A 119 8.30 4.99 26.00
CA GLY A 119 8.01 6.40 26.18
C GLY A 119 6.98 6.60 27.28
N MET A 120 6.47 7.83 27.44
CA MET A 120 5.51 8.16 28.49
C MET A 120 4.23 7.27 28.48
N TRP A 121 3.92 6.61 27.35
CA TRP A 121 2.78 5.67 27.23
C TRP A 121 3.08 4.27 27.81
N GLY A 122 4.34 3.96 28.09
CA GLY A 122 4.81 2.63 28.45
C GLY A 122 5.72 2.01 27.39
N MET A 123 5.51 0.74 27.07
CA MET A 123 6.28 -0.02 26.06
C MET A 123 5.37 -0.57 24.99
N THR A 124 5.80 -0.46 23.75
CA THR A 124 5.12 -0.99 22.56
C THR A 124 6.09 -1.83 21.75
N MET A 125 5.63 -2.98 21.27
CA MET A 125 6.35 -3.85 20.36
C MET A 125 5.58 -3.95 19.04
N SER A 126 6.28 -3.86 17.93
CA SER A 126 5.70 -3.91 16.59
C SER A 126 5.11 -5.29 16.32
N LYS A 127 3.83 -5.32 15.98
CA LYS A 127 3.07 -6.57 15.77
C LYS A 127 3.49 -7.29 14.50
N ASN A 128 3.25 -8.60 14.48
CA ASN A 128 3.40 -9.45 13.31
C ASN A 128 2.34 -9.08 12.26
N LEU A 129 2.77 -8.65 11.07
CA LEU A 129 1.91 -8.29 9.94
C LEU A 129 1.84 -9.39 8.88
N THR A 130 2.46 -10.57 9.13
CA THR A 130 2.39 -11.69 8.19
C THR A 130 1.06 -12.44 8.31
N PRO A 131 0.66 -13.22 7.29
CA PRO A 131 -0.58 -14.00 7.30
C PRO A 131 -0.45 -15.29 8.14
N HIS A 132 0.03 -15.16 9.38
CA HIS A 132 0.13 -16.22 10.37
C HIS A 132 -0.91 -16.04 11.49
N GLU A 133 -1.21 -17.08 12.25
CA GLU A 133 -2.16 -17.03 13.39
C GLU A 133 -1.77 -15.97 14.44
N THR A 134 -0.46 -15.76 14.61
CA THR A 134 0.08 -14.72 15.49
C THR A 134 0.10 -13.33 14.85
N GLY A 135 -0.36 -13.19 13.62
CA GLY A 135 -0.38 -11.97 12.82
C GLY A 135 -1.77 -11.66 12.26
N LEU A 136 -1.84 -11.51 10.93
CA LEU A 136 -3.05 -11.03 10.24
C LEU A 136 -3.89 -12.14 9.57
N LYS A 137 -3.65 -13.42 9.82
CA LYS A 137 -4.36 -14.52 9.14
C LYS A 137 -5.87 -14.46 9.27
N GLY A 138 -6.38 -14.12 10.44
CA GLY A 138 -7.81 -14.04 10.70
C GLY A 138 -8.46 -12.69 10.35
N TRP A 139 -7.71 -11.76 9.76
CA TRP A 139 -8.22 -10.44 9.40
C TRP A 139 -8.86 -10.44 8.02
N THR A 140 -9.81 -9.52 7.82
CA THR A 140 -10.39 -9.20 6.51
C THR A 140 -9.95 -7.81 6.06
N PRO A 141 -10.10 -7.45 4.78
CA PRO A 141 -9.85 -6.08 4.31
C PRO A 141 -10.63 -5.04 5.12
N GLU A 142 -11.89 -5.32 5.47
CA GLU A 142 -12.76 -4.42 6.22
C GLU A 142 -12.23 -4.19 7.64
N VAL A 143 -11.77 -5.24 8.31
CA VAL A 143 -11.13 -5.14 9.64
C VAL A 143 -9.84 -4.31 9.56
N PHE A 144 -9.04 -4.52 8.52
CA PHE A 144 -7.82 -3.74 8.32
C PHE A 144 -8.13 -2.26 8.09
N ILE A 145 -9.08 -1.94 7.20
CA ILE A 145 -9.54 -0.57 6.94
C ILE A 145 -10.08 0.05 8.24
N ALA A 146 -10.98 -0.62 8.94
CA ALA A 146 -11.56 -0.10 10.19
C ALA A 146 -10.49 0.18 11.24
N THR A 147 -9.44 -0.67 11.32
CA THR A 147 -8.29 -0.47 12.19
C THR A 147 -7.53 0.81 11.85
N MET A 148 -7.22 1.03 10.57
CA MET A 148 -6.50 2.23 10.11
C MET A 148 -7.35 3.50 10.24
N ARG A 149 -8.66 3.42 10.00
CA ARG A 149 -9.58 4.57 10.14
C ARG A 149 -9.76 5.02 11.59
N SER A 150 -9.87 4.07 12.52
CA SER A 150 -10.18 4.37 13.92
C SER A 150 -8.94 4.49 14.83
N GLY A 151 -7.80 3.95 14.41
CA GLY A 151 -6.63 3.82 15.28
C GLY A 151 -6.86 2.84 16.45
N LYS A 152 -7.80 1.89 16.29
CA LYS A 152 -8.15 0.91 17.33
C LYS A 152 -7.92 -0.52 16.81
N HIS A 153 -7.42 -1.37 17.68
CA HIS A 153 -7.18 -2.77 17.36
C HIS A 153 -8.45 -3.45 16.80
N MET A 154 -8.34 -4.05 15.63
CA MET A 154 -9.42 -4.68 14.86
C MET A 154 -10.59 -3.74 14.50
N GLY A 155 -10.40 -2.42 14.58
CA GLY A 155 -11.46 -1.45 14.31
C GLY A 155 -12.63 -1.47 15.31
N ILE A 156 -12.46 -2.14 16.46
CA ILE A 156 -13.52 -2.28 17.47
C ILE A 156 -13.69 -0.96 18.24
N GLU A 157 -14.92 -0.48 18.39
CA GLU A 157 -15.23 0.82 18.99
C GLU A 157 -14.60 1.00 20.39
N HIS A 158 -14.65 -0.04 21.23
CA HIS A 158 -14.06 -0.06 22.56
C HIS A 158 -12.72 -0.83 22.59
N GLY A 159 -12.14 -1.12 21.42
CA GLY A 159 -10.83 -1.76 21.31
C GLY A 159 -9.71 -0.87 21.86
N ARG A 160 -8.61 -1.49 22.27
CA ARG A 160 -7.43 -0.72 22.68
C ARG A 160 -6.94 0.16 21.52
N PRO A 161 -6.42 1.37 21.83
CA PRO A 161 -5.81 2.19 20.78
C PRO A 161 -4.55 1.53 20.21
N ILE A 162 -4.23 1.86 18.98
CA ILE A 162 -2.89 1.65 18.42
C ILE A 162 -1.96 2.60 19.16
N MET A 163 -0.92 2.05 19.78
CA MET A 163 -0.03 2.82 20.64
C MET A 163 1.12 3.45 19.85
N PRO A 164 1.64 4.57 20.31
CA PRO A 164 2.88 5.11 19.75
C PRO A 164 4.01 4.06 19.76
N PRO A 165 4.96 4.14 18.83
CA PRO A 165 5.13 5.18 17.82
C PRO A 165 4.46 4.88 16.46
N MET A 166 3.54 3.93 16.35
CA MET A 166 2.87 3.60 15.10
C MET A 166 2.12 4.81 14.53
N PRO A 167 2.51 5.37 13.36
CA PRO A 167 1.90 6.57 12.79
C PRO A 167 0.65 6.21 11.95
N TRP A 168 -0.32 5.53 12.56
CA TRP A 168 -1.51 5.05 11.87
C TRP A 168 -2.34 6.20 11.25
N GLU A 169 -2.24 7.41 11.82
CA GLU A 169 -2.89 8.61 11.32
C GLU A 169 -2.48 8.93 9.88
N ASN A 170 -1.23 8.63 9.50
CA ASN A 170 -0.75 8.83 8.13
C ASN A 170 -1.42 7.88 7.13
N LEU A 171 -1.93 6.75 7.59
CA LEU A 171 -2.62 5.77 6.76
C LEU A 171 -4.14 5.98 6.76
N ARG A 172 -4.66 6.69 7.76
CA ARG A 172 -6.10 6.90 7.96
C ARG A 172 -6.80 7.50 6.76
N ASP A 173 -6.15 8.42 6.07
CA ASP A 173 -6.76 9.20 5.01
C ASP A 173 -6.46 8.62 3.60
N LEU A 174 -5.78 7.47 3.51
CA LEU A 174 -5.60 6.76 2.25
C LEU A 174 -6.96 6.28 1.68
N PRO A 175 -7.13 6.24 0.35
CA PRO A 175 -8.28 5.57 -0.27
C PRO A 175 -8.42 4.12 0.20
N ASP A 176 -9.65 3.61 0.27
CA ASP A 176 -9.91 2.22 0.67
C ASP A 176 -9.21 1.23 -0.28
N GLU A 177 -9.14 1.53 -1.56
CA GLU A 177 -8.44 0.72 -2.56
C GLU A 177 -6.95 0.56 -2.23
N ASP A 178 -6.28 1.63 -1.76
CA ASP A 178 -4.87 1.56 -1.35
C ASP A 178 -4.72 0.74 -0.06
N LEU A 179 -5.62 0.89 0.91
CA LEU A 179 -5.60 0.07 2.13
C LEU A 179 -5.87 -1.42 1.83
N ILE A 180 -6.83 -1.72 0.95
CA ILE A 180 -7.07 -3.09 0.45
C ILE A 180 -5.83 -3.65 -0.23
N THR A 181 -5.16 -2.84 -1.02
CA THR A 181 -3.97 -3.21 -1.77
C THR A 181 -2.80 -3.52 -0.84
N ILE A 182 -2.59 -2.69 0.21
CA ILE A 182 -1.64 -2.98 1.29
C ILE A 182 -1.98 -4.32 1.95
N PHE A 183 -3.24 -4.52 2.35
CA PHE A 183 -3.67 -5.74 3.02
C PHE A 183 -3.45 -6.99 2.16
N LYS A 184 -3.79 -6.93 0.87
CA LYS A 184 -3.54 -8.03 -0.08
C LYS A 184 -2.05 -8.39 -0.18
N TYR A 185 -1.17 -7.40 -0.21
CA TYR A 185 0.27 -7.66 -0.16
C TYR A 185 0.66 -8.35 1.15
N LEU A 186 0.19 -7.88 2.31
CA LEU A 186 0.45 -8.50 3.60
C LEU A 186 -0.06 -9.95 3.69
N GLN A 187 -1.15 -10.26 2.99
CA GLN A 187 -1.67 -11.63 2.90
C GLN A 187 -0.92 -12.51 1.89
N SER A 188 -0.12 -11.92 0.99
CA SER A 188 0.63 -12.66 -0.03
C SER A 188 2.06 -13.04 0.38
N ILE A 189 2.58 -12.46 1.47
CA ILE A 189 3.93 -12.73 1.94
C ILE A 189 4.00 -14.03 2.75
N LYS A 190 5.23 -14.53 3.00
CA LYS A 190 5.46 -15.74 3.78
C LYS A 190 4.90 -15.61 5.20
N PRO A 191 4.04 -16.52 5.67
CA PRO A 191 3.61 -16.54 7.06
C PRO A 191 4.76 -16.88 7.99
N ILE A 192 4.88 -16.14 9.10
CA ILE A 192 5.94 -16.32 10.10
C ILE A 192 5.28 -16.45 11.47
N ASP A 193 5.59 -17.56 12.16
CA ASP A 193 5.16 -17.72 13.56
C ASP A 193 6.01 -16.83 14.45
N ASN A 194 5.40 -15.77 14.97
CA ASN A 194 6.05 -14.83 15.87
C ASN A 194 5.02 -14.16 16.77
N TYR A 195 4.85 -14.66 17.98
CA TYR A 195 4.00 -14.03 18.99
C TYR A 195 4.66 -12.75 19.51
N VAL A 196 3.93 -11.64 19.45
CA VAL A 196 4.37 -10.35 19.99
C VAL A 196 3.46 -9.95 21.16
N PRO A 197 4.01 -9.69 22.35
CA PRO A 197 3.24 -9.26 23.52
C PRO A 197 2.41 -8.00 23.25
N GLU A 198 1.32 -7.84 24.02
CA GLU A 198 0.49 -6.64 23.98
C GLU A 198 1.26 -5.41 24.52
N PRO A 199 0.86 -4.19 24.13
CA PRO A 199 1.42 -2.97 24.72
C PRO A 199 1.28 -2.96 26.23
N MET A 200 2.28 -2.42 26.92
CA MET A 200 2.40 -2.41 28.37
C MET A 200 2.39 -0.99 28.90
N ASN A 201 1.69 -0.74 30.00
CA ASN A 201 1.84 0.51 30.73
C ASN A 201 3.21 0.60 31.40
N PRO A 202 3.63 1.77 31.96
CA PRO A 202 4.94 1.94 32.58
C PRO A 202 5.26 0.89 33.64
N ALA A 203 4.32 0.59 34.55
CA ALA A 203 4.53 -0.36 35.65
C ALA A 203 4.75 -1.79 35.11
N GLN A 204 3.99 -2.18 34.10
CA GLN A 204 4.14 -3.49 33.43
C GLN A 204 5.48 -3.57 32.69
N ALA A 205 5.87 -2.49 31.99
CA ALA A 205 7.12 -2.43 31.24
C ALA A 205 8.36 -2.60 32.14
N MET A 206 8.35 -2.00 33.33
CA MET A 206 9.45 -2.11 34.31
C MET A 206 9.64 -3.53 34.87
N THR A 207 8.60 -4.34 34.86
CA THR A 207 8.63 -5.71 35.39
C THR A 207 8.67 -6.79 34.34
N PHE A 208 8.57 -6.39 33.07
CA PHE A 208 8.53 -7.33 31.95
C PHE A 208 9.86 -8.06 31.79
N LYS A 209 9.79 -9.38 31.63
CA LYS A 209 10.91 -10.26 31.29
C LYS A 209 10.44 -11.20 30.18
N TYR A 210 11.24 -11.35 29.15
CA TYR A 210 11.07 -12.42 28.16
C TYR A 210 11.49 -13.76 28.78
#